data_8b4dcd7b05a35a521ddf257ecf8e8161
#
_entry.id   8b4dcd7b05a35a521ddf257ecf8e8161
#
_cell.length_a   1.000
_cell.length_b   1.000
_cell.length_c   1.000
_cell.angle_alpha   90.00
_cell.angle_beta   90.00
_cell.angle_gamma   90.00
#
_symmetry.space_group_name_H-M   'P 1'
#
loop_
_entity.id
_entity.type
_entity.pdbx_description
1 polymer ?
#
loop_
_entity_poly.entity_id
_entity_poly.type
_entity_poly.pdbx_seq_one_letter_code
_entity_poly.pdbx_strand_id
1 'polypeptide(L)'
;MMIPSNTHYKWRLDIIRDHVKIGEARLLSCNVDFVEDAEVTRTMKAKVPVDGFELKGIRIKQSEDIIYFDGTRCFDGTWCFTSVTGSWIEVNNTFDMFSDRLRPVMVIDDTEYNFGDYMVISAPMEDDGKQYLYDIEAYDETMLLKQAALTERKYYAAGSSYLTIIGSMLTDCGLSKVIEDPTDAQITIDHEYAIGTPYLDIVNGLLEEINYSPIYAGQSGYLYLTQNATKTTADYVYNDDNSTLIEAISTDTDIYSLPNVVVGFVSSPDIPTVMKYKRVNDNPESVISTVRRGYSVVEAFELDDCPDAATLQLAVDNKFLQSTQATETAKITTMPDGNHPFGSNVSLDQNGTNTLFREVGWSIEFGGKMTHDLERKAFV
;
A
#
# COMPACT_ATOMS: atom_id res chain seq x y z
N MET A 1 6.78 -11.13 17.70
CA MET A 1 8.06 -11.44 18.42
C MET A 1 8.22 -10.35 19.48
N MET A 2 8.12 -10.68 20.77
CA MET A 2 8.29 -9.66 21.82
C MET A 2 9.73 -9.14 21.84
N ILE A 3 9.90 -7.83 21.77
CA ILE A 3 11.20 -7.20 21.96
C ILE A 3 11.52 -7.23 23.46
N PRO A 4 12.60 -7.87 23.90
CA PRO A 4 12.96 -7.89 25.32
C PRO A 4 13.21 -6.47 25.86
N SER A 5 12.92 -6.21 27.12
CA SER A 5 13.06 -4.90 27.77
C SER A 5 14.48 -4.27 27.76
N ASN A 6 15.48 -5.00 27.26
CA ASN A 6 16.87 -4.56 27.09
C ASN A 6 17.28 -4.39 25.62
N THR A 7 16.34 -4.45 24.67
CA THR A 7 16.65 -4.32 23.25
C THR A 7 16.94 -2.87 22.90
N HIS A 8 18.13 -2.62 22.37
CA HIS A 8 18.48 -1.31 21.84
C HIS A 8 18.03 -1.23 20.39
N TYR A 9 17.11 -0.32 20.12
CA TYR A 9 16.73 0.00 18.74
C TYR A 9 17.22 1.41 18.38
N LYS A 10 17.65 1.55 17.12
CA LYS A 10 18.06 2.81 16.52
C LYS A 10 17.15 3.11 15.34
N TRP A 11 16.96 4.39 15.15
CA TRP A 11 16.19 4.88 14.01
C TRP A 11 17.12 5.65 13.07
N ARG A 12 16.90 5.49 11.79
CA ARG A 12 17.68 6.08 10.73
C ARG A 12 16.75 6.47 9.60
N LEU A 13 17.05 7.56 8.92
CA LEU A 13 16.36 7.97 7.71
C LEU A 13 17.36 7.91 6.57
N ASP A 14 17.19 6.92 5.70
CA ASP A 14 18.05 6.70 4.54
C ASP A 14 17.57 7.54 3.37
N ILE A 15 18.52 8.05 2.57
CA ILE A 15 18.26 8.75 1.32
C ILE A 15 18.52 7.77 0.19
N ILE A 16 17.49 7.59 -0.66
CA ILE A 16 17.49 6.60 -1.74
C ILE A 16 17.39 7.34 -3.07
N ARG A 17 18.27 7.02 -4.00
CA ARG A 17 18.25 7.46 -5.41
C ARG A 17 18.39 6.26 -6.31
N ASP A 18 17.52 6.12 -7.31
CA ASP A 18 17.49 4.95 -8.22
C ASP A 18 17.57 3.61 -7.45
N HIS A 19 16.82 3.51 -6.36
CA HIS A 19 16.75 2.36 -5.47
C HIS A 19 18.02 2.04 -4.68
N VAL A 20 19.04 2.91 -4.73
CA VAL A 20 20.31 2.77 -4.02
C VAL A 20 20.38 3.78 -2.87
N LYS A 21 20.81 3.32 -1.71
CA LYS A 21 21.10 4.22 -0.59
C LYS A 21 22.29 5.09 -0.92
N ILE A 22 22.08 6.40 -0.98
CA ILE A 22 23.11 7.41 -1.28
C ILE A 22 23.53 8.22 -0.05
N GLY A 23 22.80 8.14 1.03
CA GLY A 23 23.11 8.90 2.24
C GLY A 23 22.15 8.63 3.37
N GLU A 24 22.25 9.46 4.39
CA GLU A 24 21.39 9.45 5.56
C GLU A 24 20.97 10.87 5.91
N ALA A 25 19.78 11.03 6.49
CA ALA A 25 19.33 12.30 7.04
C ALA A 25 19.31 12.23 8.57
N ARG A 26 19.77 13.28 9.22
CA ARG A 26 19.73 13.43 10.67
C ARG A 26 18.29 13.68 11.12
N LEU A 27 17.72 12.68 11.77
CA LEU A 27 16.33 12.67 12.17
C LEU A 27 16.16 13.29 13.56
N LEU A 28 15.23 14.25 13.72
CA LEU A 28 14.80 14.77 15.02
C LEU A 28 13.50 14.11 15.48
N SER A 29 12.55 13.94 14.57
CA SER A 29 11.32 13.18 14.81
C SER A 29 10.87 12.56 13.49
N CYS A 30 10.20 11.44 13.59
CA CYS A 30 9.55 10.80 12.45
C CYS A 30 8.31 10.07 12.93
N ASN A 31 7.26 10.13 12.16
CA ASN A 31 6.07 9.31 12.27
C ASN A 31 5.81 8.65 10.94
N VAL A 32 5.51 7.37 10.97
CA VAL A 32 5.08 6.61 9.80
C VAL A 32 3.70 6.06 10.09
N ASP A 33 2.75 6.38 9.24
CA ASP A 33 1.36 5.98 9.34
C ASP A 33 0.99 5.07 8.18
N PHE A 34 0.15 4.10 8.47
CA PHE A 34 -0.54 3.28 7.50
C PHE A 34 -2.04 3.36 7.77
N VAL A 35 -2.83 3.62 6.73
CA VAL A 35 -4.30 3.63 6.79
C VAL A 35 -4.83 2.94 5.54
N GLU A 36 -5.54 1.84 5.71
CA GLU A 36 -6.00 0.98 4.61
C GLU A 36 -6.95 1.68 3.64
N ASP A 37 -7.92 2.44 4.17
CA ASP A 37 -8.94 3.11 3.37
C ASP A 37 -8.48 4.47 2.81
N ALA A 38 -7.21 4.86 3.05
CA ALA A 38 -6.66 6.07 2.47
C ALA A 38 -6.32 5.84 1.00
N GLU A 39 -6.52 6.87 0.17
CA GLU A 39 -6.20 6.83 -1.25
C GLU A 39 -4.71 6.54 -1.51
N VAL A 40 -3.82 7.11 -0.65
CA VAL A 40 -2.42 6.73 -0.53
C VAL A 40 -2.23 6.16 0.87
N THR A 41 -1.92 4.88 0.95
CA THR A 41 -2.04 4.12 2.20
C THR A 41 -0.95 4.40 3.22
N ARG A 42 0.22 4.85 2.79
CA ARG A 42 1.35 5.13 3.69
C ARG A 42 1.79 6.56 3.61
N THR A 43 1.95 7.16 4.78
CA THR A 43 2.44 8.52 4.94
C THR A 43 3.59 8.57 5.92
N MET A 44 4.48 9.53 5.72
CA MET A 44 5.59 9.81 6.63
C MET A 44 5.64 11.30 6.93
N LYS A 45 5.78 11.64 8.20
CA LYS A 45 6.08 13.00 8.66
C LYS A 45 7.41 12.99 9.41
N ALA A 46 8.33 13.86 9.03
CA ALA A 46 9.66 13.90 9.63
C ALA A 46 10.17 15.32 9.80
N LYS A 47 10.89 15.57 10.90
CA LYS A 47 11.64 16.81 11.09
C LYS A 47 13.13 16.55 10.94
N VAL A 48 13.74 17.24 9.98
CA VAL A 48 15.14 17.09 9.62
C VAL A 48 15.80 18.46 9.58
N PRO A 49 16.96 18.66 10.25
CA PRO A 49 17.71 19.92 10.12
C PRO A 49 18.10 20.17 8.66
N VAL A 50 18.11 21.43 8.26
CA VAL A 50 18.47 21.81 6.87
C VAL A 50 19.88 21.33 6.49
N ASP A 51 20.80 21.34 7.46
CA ASP A 51 22.16 20.82 7.33
C ASP A 51 22.29 19.32 7.63
N GLY A 52 21.17 18.64 7.83
CA GLY A 52 21.11 17.25 8.32
C GLY A 52 21.19 16.18 7.24
N PHE A 53 21.29 16.53 5.95
CA PHE A 53 21.39 15.56 4.87
C PHE A 53 22.85 15.22 4.58
N GLU A 54 23.28 14.00 4.96
CA GLU A 54 24.63 13.50 4.75
C GLU A 54 24.64 12.54 3.56
N LEU A 55 25.10 13.00 2.39
CA LEU A 55 25.22 12.19 1.20
C LEU A 55 26.62 11.60 1.08
N LYS A 56 26.66 10.31 0.84
CA LYS A 56 27.93 9.65 0.47
C LYS A 56 28.21 10.02 -0.98
N GLY A 57 29.34 10.68 -1.23
CA GLY A 57 29.75 11.06 -2.58
C GLY A 57 29.76 9.84 -3.51
N ILE A 58 28.78 9.75 -4.39
CA ILE A 58 28.75 8.74 -5.43
C ILE A 58 29.67 9.21 -6.54
N ARG A 59 30.75 8.48 -6.75
CA ARG A 59 31.59 8.68 -7.91
C ARG A 59 31.10 7.78 -9.02
N ILE A 60 30.51 8.36 -10.05
CA ILE A 60 30.17 7.64 -11.27
C ILE A 60 31.31 7.78 -12.24
N LYS A 61 31.84 6.66 -12.72
CA LYS A 61 32.82 6.66 -13.80
C LYS A 61 32.09 6.89 -15.11
N GLN A 62 32.23 8.06 -15.69
CA GLN A 62 31.70 8.33 -17.02
C GLN A 62 32.53 7.55 -18.03
N SER A 63 31.95 6.56 -18.70
CA SER A 63 32.56 5.89 -19.83
C SER A 63 32.34 6.78 -21.06
N GLU A 64 33.41 7.33 -21.61
CA GLU A 64 33.34 8.03 -22.91
C GLU A 64 33.23 7.05 -24.08
N ASP A 65 33.47 5.75 -23.85
CA ASP A 65 33.39 4.72 -24.86
C ASP A 65 32.14 3.88 -24.71
N ILE A 66 31.11 4.17 -25.50
CA ILE A 66 30.06 3.20 -25.79
C ILE A 66 30.67 2.12 -26.63
N ILE A 67 30.96 0.96 -26.05
CA ILE A 67 31.48 -0.20 -26.81
C ILE A 67 30.28 -0.72 -27.62
N TYR A 68 30.23 -0.37 -28.90
CA TYR A 68 29.36 -1.04 -29.84
C TYR A 68 29.91 -2.45 -30.08
N PHE A 69 29.06 -3.46 -29.93
CA PHE A 69 29.35 -4.81 -30.45
C PHE A 69 29.26 -4.74 -31.97
N ASP A 70 30.39 -4.64 -32.64
CA ASP A 70 30.49 -4.63 -34.11
C ASP A 70 30.57 -6.04 -34.71
N GLY A 71 30.42 -7.08 -33.90
CA GLY A 71 30.47 -8.47 -34.33
C GLY A 71 31.86 -9.00 -34.71
N THR A 72 32.92 -8.20 -34.62
CA THR A 72 34.26 -8.59 -35.07
C THR A 72 35.25 -8.98 -33.97
N ARG A 73 34.84 -8.86 -32.70
CA ARG A 73 35.67 -9.29 -31.56
C ARG A 73 35.23 -10.65 -31.05
N CYS A 74 36.04 -11.66 -31.35
CA CYS A 74 35.84 -13.02 -30.84
C CYS A 74 36.10 -13.08 -29.32
N PHE A 75 35.27 -13.84 -28.64
CA PHE A 75 35.46 -14.29 -27.27
C PHE A 75 36.61 -15.31 -27.24
N ASP A 76 37.79 -14.95 -26.78
CA ASP A 76 38.93 -15.87 -26.60
C ASP A 76 39.13 -16.30 -25.13
N GLY A 77 38.16 -16.03 -24.26
CA GLY A 77 38.20 -16.40 -22.84
C GLY A 77 39.06 -15.49 -21.96
N THR A 78 39.73 -14.51 -22.52
CA THR A 78 40.50 -13.50 -21.79
C THR A 78 39.81 -12.15 -21.84
N TRP A 79 38.95 -11.90 -20.86
CA TRP A 79 38.40 -10.57 -20.66
C TRP A 79 39.41 -9.66 -20.00
N CYS A 80 40.17 -8.93 -20.79
CA CYS A 80 40.80 -7.73 -20.29
C CYS A 80 39.77 -6.59 -20.35
N PHE A 81 39.17 -6.24 -19.23
CA PHE A 81 38.62 -4.91 -19.08
C PHE A 81 39.81 -3.93 -19.22
N THR A 82 40.05 -3.42 -20.40
CA THR A 82 40.95 -2.29 -20.56
C THR A 82 40.44 -1.20 -19.63
N SER A 83 41.31 -0.69 -18.79
CA SER A 83 41.03 0.40 -17.87
C SER A 83 40.27 1.49 -18.60
N VAL A 84 39.00 1.66 -18.31
CA VAL A 84 38.22 2.78 -18.82
C VAL A 84 38.88 4.02 -18.23
N THR A 85 39.63 4.77 -19.04
CA THR A 85 40.15 6.08 -18.69
C THR A 85 39.04 7.10 -18.80
N GLY A 86 38.02 6.99 -17.93
CA GLY A 86 36.98 7.97 -17.82
C GLY A 86 37.22 8.83 -16.57
N SER A 87 36.92 10.09 -16.67
CA SER A 87 36.91 10.98 -15.53
C SER A 87 35.77 10.55 -14.56
N TRP A 88 36.08 10.56 -13.27
CA TRP A 88 35.05 10.41 -12.26
C TRP A 88 34.24 11.71 -12.17
N ILE A 89 32.97 11.64 -12.39
CA ILE A 89 32.06 12.75 -12.10
C ILE A 89 31.55 12.55 -10.67
N GLU A 90 31.79 13.53 -9.83
CA GLU A 90 31.05 13.63 -8.57
C GLU A 90 29.65 14.07 -8.93
N VAL A 91 28.69 13.17 -8.80
CA VAL A 91 27.26 13.49 -8.93
C VAL A 91 26.93 14.42 -7.78
N ASN A 92 26.16 15.47 -8.08
CA ASN A 92 25.69 16.46 -7.10
C ASN A 92 25.33 15.81 -5.77
N ASN A 93 26.11 16.16 -4.75
CA ASN A 93 25.93 15.66 -3.38
C ASN A 93 24.86 16.44 -2.62
N THR A 94 23.84 16.92 -3.31
CA THR A 94 22.71 17.58 -2.69
C THR A 94 21.50 16.67 -2.73
N PHE A 95 20.77 16.65 -1.63
CA PHE A 95 19.47 16.01 -1.57
C PHE A 95 18.51 16.71 -2.53
N ASP A 96 17.91 15.94 -3.43
CA ASP A 96 16.92 16.42 -4.37
C ASP A 96 15.53 15.92 -3.93
N MET A 97 14.72 16.84 -3.40
CA MET A 97 13.38 16.52 -2.89
C MET A 97 12.45 15.91 -3.95
N PHE A 98 12.72 16.09 -5.25
CA PHE A 98 11.87 15.58 -6.31
C PHE A 98 12.24 14.17 -6.78
N SER A 99 13.54 13.88 -6.86
CA SER A 99 14.02 12.60 -7.40
C SER A 99 14.39 11.59 -6.31
N ASP A 100 14.85 12.07 -5.15
CA ASP A 100 15.23 11.19 -4.05
C ASP A 100 14.02 10.71 -3.26
N ARG A 101 14.18 9.56 -2.62
CA ARG A 101 13.21 9.00 -1.68
C ARG A 101 13.79 8.97 -0.29
N LEU A 102 12.93 9.04 0.70
CA LEU A 102 13.29 8.88 2.10
C LEU A 102 12.80 7.53 2.58
N ARG A 103 13.70 6.76 3.20
CA ARG A 103 13.39 5.43 3.75
C ARG A 103 13.62 5.43 5.25
N PRO A 104 12.55 5.44 6.05
CA PRO A 104 12.67 5.20 7.48
C PRO A 104 13.11 3.77 7.75
N VAL A 105 14.11 3.61 8.61
CA VAL A 105 14.68 2.31 8.96
C VAL A 105 14.79 2.18 10.48
N MET A 106 14.26 1.11 11.01
CA MET A 106 14.47 0.69 12.40
C MET A 106 15.53 -0.40 12.44
N VAL A 107 16.51 -0.26 13.31
CA VAL A 107 17.56 -1.25 13.51
C VAL A 107 17.41 -1.85 14.90
N ILE A 108 17.16 -3.15 14.98
CA ILE A 108 17.03 -3.91 16.22
C ILE A 108 18.10 -5.00 16.21
N ASP A 109 19.02 -4.96 17.17
CA ASP A 109 20.11 -5.95 17.29
C ASP A 109 20.82 -6.21 15.95
N ASP A 110 21.20 -5.12 15.25
CA ASP A 110 21.84 -5.08 13.93
C ASP A 110 20.98 -5.61 12.76
N THR A 111 19.71 -5.93 13.00
CA THR A 111 18.75 -6.27 11.94
C THR A 111 18.00 -5.01 11.50
N GLU A 112 18.00 -4.74 10.19
CA GLU A 112 17.34 -3.58 9.61
C GLU A 112 15.91 -3.92 9.17
N TYR A 113 14.96 -3.07 9.57
CA TYR A 113 13.55 -3.12 9.18
C TYR A 113 13.18 -1.84 8.46
N ASN A 114 12.80 -1.96 7.19
CA ASN A 114 12.40 -0.84 6.35
C ASN A 114 10.91 -0.57 6.48
N PHE A 115 10.52 0.71 6.44
CA PHE A 115 9.11 1.11 6.46
C PHE A 115 8.60 1.64 5.13
N GLY A 116 9.29 1.36 4.03
CA GLY A 116 8.93 1.79 2.68
C GLY A 116 9.76 2.96 2.18
N ASP A 117 9.59 3.26 0.90
CA ASP A 117 10.20 4.40 0.22
C ASP A 117 9.16 5.51 0.07
N TYR A 118 9.51 6.73 0.47
CA TYR A 118 8.58 7.86 0.52
C TYR A 118 9.06 8.99 -0.38
N MET A 119 8.16 9.51 -1.18
CA MET A 119 8.33 10.69 -2.00
C MET A 119 7.97 11.94 -1.20
N VAL A 120 8.85 12.92 -1.15
CA VAL A 120 8.58 14.20 -0.47
C VAL A 120 7.60 15.02 -1.29
N ILE A 121 6.49 15.40 -0.66
CA ILE A 121 5.47 16.24 -1.28
C ILE A 121 5.54 17.67 -0.75
N SER A 122 5.87 17.82 0.53
CA SER A 122 5.98 19.11 1.18
C SER A 122 7.14 19.11 2.16
N ALA A 123 7.91 20.18 2.19
CA ALA A 123 9.02 20.34 3.12
C ALA A 123 9.21 21.84 3.47
N PRO A 124 8.23 22.49 4.10
CA PRO A 124 8.40 23.85 4.55
C PRO A 124 9.57 23.96 5.53
N MET A 125 10.29 25.07 5.44
CA MET A 125 11.38 25.36 6.34
C MET A 125 10.86 26.18 7.54
N GLU A 126 11.12 25.68 8.74
CA GLU A 126 10.77 26.32 9.99
C GLU A 126 12.04 26.74 10.76
N ASP A 127 11.95 27.83 11.48
CA ASP A 127 12.99 28.26 12.42
C ASP A 127 12.50 27.96 13.86
N ASP A 128 13.16 27.03 14.55
CA ASP A 128 12.83 26.67 15.93
C ASP A 128 13.53 27.59 16.97
N GLY A 129 14.19 28.65 16.50
CA GLY A 129 15.00 29.57 17.33
C GLY A 129 16.40 29.06 17.66
N LYS A 130 16.77 27.86 17.22
CA LYS A 130 18.11 27.28 17.38
C LYS A 130 18.71 26.86 16.01
N GLN A 131 17.89 26.36 15.12
CA GLN A 131 18.28 25.89 13.80
C GLN A 131 17.10 25.92 12.85
N TYR A 132 17.41 25.89 11.56
CA TYR A 132 16.38 25.72 10.53
C TYR A 132 16.09 24.25 10.33
N LEU A 133 14.80 23.92 10.26
CA LEU A 133 14.28 22.56 10.11
C LEU A 133 13.42 22.47 8.86
N TYR A 134 13.49 21.35 8.16
CA TYR A 134 12.46 20.95 7.23
C TYR A 134 11.38 20.16 7.99
N ASP A 135 10.12 20.56 7.84
CA ASP A 135 8.95 19.79 8.26
C ASP A 135 8.46 19.01 7.05
N ILE A 136 8.91 17.75 6.94
CA ILE A 136 8.74 16.93 5.76
C ILE A 136 7.42 16.16 5.86
N GLU A 137 6.60 16.29 4.82
CA GLU A 137 5.46 15.41 4.56
C GLU A 137 5.73 14.62 3.29
N ALA A 138 5.69 13.29 3.40
CA ALA A 138 6.02 12.39 2.33
C ALA A 138 5.02 11.23 2.27
N TYR A 139 4.82 10.68 1.07
CA TYR A 139 3.89 9.62 0.77
C TYR A 139 4.59 8.48 0.04
N ASP A 140 4.02 7.29 0.07
CA ASP A 140 4.53 6.16 -0.69
C ASP A 140 4.45 6.39 -2.21
N GLU A 141 5.03 5.49 -2.98
CA GLU A 141 5.15 5.64 -4.44
C GLU A 141 3.81 5.59 -5.20
N THR A 142 2.71 5.14 -4.58
CA THR A 142 1.38 5.21 -5.21
C THR A 142 0.91 6.65 -5.42
N MET A 143 1.51 7.60 -4.69
CA MET A 143 1.28 9.03 -4.91
C MET A 143 1.66 9.50 -6.31
N LEU A 144 2.62 8.84 -6.97
CA LEU A 144 2.95 9.13 -8.38
C LEU A 144 1.76 8.84 -9.29
N LEU A 145 1.05 7.74 -9.05
CA LEU A 145 -0.14 7.36 -9.81
C LEU A 145 -1.29 8.34 -9.58
N LYS A 146 -1.39 8.88 -8.37
CA LYS A 146 -2.41 9.87 -8.02
C LYS A 146 -2.14 11.23 -8.66
N GLN A 147 -0.88 11.68 -8.67
CA GLN A 147 -0.50 12.97 -9.24
C GLN A 147 -0.40 12.94 -10.76
N ALA A 148 0.04 11.83 -11.33
CA ALA A 148 0.11 11.67 -12.77
C ALA A 148 -1.28 11.39 -13.34
N ALA A 149 -1.59 12.07 -14.46
CA ALA A 149 -2.84 11.90 -15.18
C ALA A 149 -2.57 11.71 -16.66
N LEU A 150 -3.55 11.13 -17.37
CA LEU A 150 -3.47 10.93 -18.82
C LEU A 150 -3.33 12.26 -19.56
N THR A 151 -2.30 12.38 -20.39
CA THR A 151 -2.08 13.52 -21.29
C THR A 151 -2.80 13.37 -22.63
N GLU A 152 -3.18 12.14 -22.97
CA GLU A 152 -3.94 11.79 -24.15
C GLU A 152 -5.00 10.73 -23.80
N ARG A 153 -6.00 10.59 -24.64
CA ARG A 153 -7.03 9.57 -24.49
C ARG A 153 -6.41 8.19 -24.70
N LYS A 154 -6.64 7.27 -23.75
CA LYS A 154 -6.21 5.87 -23.87
C LYS A 154 -7.40 4.97 -24.14
N TYR A 155 -7.18 4.02 -25.05
CA TYR A 155 -8.16 3.03 -25.47
C TYR A 155 -7.57 1.63 -25.37
N TYR A 156 -8.33 0.72 -24.79
CA TYR A 156 -7.97 -0.68 -24.66
C TYR A 156 -9.12 -1.53 -25.20
N ALA A 157 -8.83 -2.38 -26.18
CA ALA A 157 -9.83 -3.23 -26.81
C ALA A 157 -10.20 -4.41 -25.91
N ALA A 158 -11.44 -4.85 -26.00
CA ALA A 158 -11.89 -6.11 -25.40
C ALA A 158 -10.94 -7.27 -25.73
N GLY A 159 -10.68 -8.14 -24.74
CA GLY A 159 -9.69 -9.22 -24.83
C GLY A 159 -8.28 -8.82 -24.38
N SER A 160 -8.05 -7.55 -23.99
CA SER A 160 -6.77 -7.16 -23.39
C SER A 160 -6.68 -7.66 -21.94
N SER A 161 -5.48 -8.08 -21.50
CA SER A 161 -5.26 -8.54 -20.13
C SER A 161 -5.25 -7.36 -19.15
N TYR A 162 -5.96 -7.46 -18.02
CA TYR A 162 -5.96 -6.48 -16.94
C TYR A 162 -4.55 -6.16 -16.43
N LEU A 163 -3.76 -7.18 -16.09
CA LEU A 163 -2.41 -6.99 -15.58
C LEU A 163 -1.48 -6.35 -16.60
N THR A 164 -1.65 -6.64 -17.90
CA THR A 164 -0.86 -5.99 -18.95
C THR A 164 -1.20 -4.50 -19.07
N ILE A 165 -2.47 -4.14 -18.98
CA ILE A 165 -2.90 -2.73 -18.99
C ILE A 165 -2.33 -2.00 -17.78
N ILE A 166 -2.53 -2.55 -16.58
CA ILE A 166 -2.02 -1.98 -15.32
C ILE A 166 -0.50 -1.82 -15.38
N GLY A 167 0.23 -2.88 -15.78
CA GLY A 167 1.69 -2.85 -15.91
C GLY A 167 2.20 -1.76 -16.86
N SER A 168 1.47 -1.49 -17.96
CA SER A 168 1.81 -0.40 -18.86
C SER A 168 1.66 0.99 -18.19
N MET A 169 0.61 1.16 -17.38
CA MET A 169 0.36 2.40 -16.65
C MET A 169 1.40 2.65 -15.56
N LEU A 170 1.78 1.60 -14.83
CA LEU A 170 2.85 1.66 -13.84
C LEU A 170 4.18 2.05 -14.49
N THR A 171 4.49 1.48 -15.65
CA THR A 171 5.69 1.79 -16.42
C THR A 171 5.70 3.24 -16.92
N ASP A 172 4.56 3.76 -17.37
CA ASP A 172 4.41 5.16 -17.78
C ASP A 172 4.73 6.14 -16.63
N CYS A 173 4.48 5.74 -15.39
CA CYS A 173 4.82 6.49 -14.18
C CYS A 173 6.23 6.17 -13.63
N GLY A 174 7.02 5.34 -14.31
CA GLY A 174 8.38 4.95 -13.86
C GLY A 174 8.39 3.93 -12.73
N LEU A 175 7.26 3.28 -12.45
CA LEU A 175 7.10 2.27 -11.39
C LEU A 175 7.36 0.88 -11.97
N SER A 176 8.41 0.21 -11.52
CA SER A 176 8.83 -1.08 -12.06
C SER A 176 8.89 -2.22 -11.04
N LYS A 177 8.82 -1.88 -9.73
CA LYS A 177 8.87 -2.87 -8.66
C LYS A 177 7.46 -3.31 -8.29
N VAL A 178 6.98 -4.36 -8.91
CA VAL A 178 5.62 -4.89 -8.73
C VAL A 178 5.66 -6.36 -8.35
N ILE A 179 4.84 -6.72 -7.38
CA ILE A 179 4.50 -8.11 -7.03
C ILE A 179 3.02 -8.27 -7.30
N GLU A 180 2.68 -9.22 -8.17
CA GLU A 180 1.30 -9.44 -8.60
C GLU A 180 0.86 -10.88 -8.38
N ASP A 181 -0.36 -11.06 -7.93
CA ASP A 181 -1.02 -12.36 -7.99
C ASP A 181 -1.40 -12.64 -9.45
N PRO A 182 -1.16 -13.85 -9.97
CA PRO A 182 -1.43 -14.15 -11.37
C PRO A 182 -2.94 -14.24 -11.65
N THR A 183 -3.35 -13.70 -12.80
CA THR A 183 -4.70 -13.90 -13.36
C THR A 183 -4.64 -13.90 -14.88
N ASP A 184 -5.49 -14.71 -15.51
CA ASP A 184 -5.70 -14.72 -16.96
C ASP A 184 -6.91 -13.86 -17.36
N ALA A 185 -7.45 -13.04 -16.44
CA ALA A 185 -8.61 -12.20 -16.68
C ALA A 185 -8.33 -11.17 -17.79
N GLN A 186 -9.33 -10.99 -18.65
CA GLN A 186 -9.30 -10.04 -19.76
C GLN A 186 -10.53 -9.15 -19.72
N ILE A 187 -10.39 -7.90 -20.11
CA ILE A 187 -11.53 -6.97 -20.24
C ILE A 187 -12.51 -7.52 -21.28
N THR A 188 -13.80 -7.44 -20.99
CA THR A 188 -14.84 -8.01 -21.86
C THR A 188 -15.41 -6.99 -22.84
N ILE A 189 -15.25 -5.71 -22.53
CA ILE A 189 -15.66 -4.57 -23.35
C ILE A 189 -14.47 -3.63 -23.57
N ASP A 190 -14.63 -2.75 -24.56
CA ASP A 190 -13.63 -1.72 -24.81
C ASP A 190 -13.61 -0.68 -23.69
N HIS A 191 -12.44 -0.39 -23.15
CA HIS A 191 -12.25 0.65 -22.14
C HIS A 191 -11.65 1.90 -22.75
N GLU A 192 -12.23 3.05 -22.46
CA GLU A 192 -11.76 4.34 -22.91
C GLU A 192 -11.65 5.32 -21.74
N TYR A 193 -10.45 5.89 -21.58
CA TYR A 193 -10.16 6.81 -20.50
C TYR A 193 -9.87 8.22 -21.05
N ALA A 194 -10.51 9.22 -20.46
CA ALA A 194 -10.40 10.60 -20.87
C ALA A 194 -9.06 11.24 -20.47
N ILE A 195 -8.68 12.29 -21.17
CA ILE A 195 -7.56 13.14 -20.79
C ILE A 195 -7.81 13.73 -19.40
N GLY A 196 -6.78 13.73 -18.54
CA GLY A 196 -6.84 14.25 -17.19
C GLY A 196 -7.29 13.23 -16.13
N THR A 197 -7.65 11.99 -16.52
CA THR A 197 -7.95 10.94 -15.55
C THR A 197 -6.66 10.50 -14.83
N PRO A 198 -6.62 10.51 -13.49
CA PRO A 198 -5.47 10.02 -12.72
C PRO A 198 -5.20 8.53 -12.99
N TYR A 199 -3.93 8.15 -13.05
CA TYR A 199 -3.59 6.74 -13.23
C TYR A 199 -4.06 5.88 -12.07
N LEU A 200 -4.06 6.41 -10.84
CA LEU A 200 -4.51 5.67 -9.65
C LEU A 200 -5.97 5.24 -9.77
N ASP A 201 -6.85 6.14 -10.24
CA ASP A 201 -8.27 5.85 -10.41
C ASP A 201 -8.49 4.72 -11.43
N ILE A 202 -7.74 4.78 -12.54
CA ILE A 202 -7.83 3.75 -13.58
C ILE A 202 -7.33 2.41 -13.07
N VAL A 203 -6.17 2.40 -12.41
CA VAL A 203 -5.56 1.17 -11.88
C VAL A 203 -6.47 0.53 -10.84
N ASN A 204 -7.00 1.32 -9.88
CA ASN A 204 -7.89 0.79 -8.85
C ASN A 204 -9.24 0.33 -9.42
N GLY A 205 -9.79 1.03 -10.42
CA GLY A 205 -11.00 0.58 -11.12
C GLY A 205 -10.81 -0.77 -11.82
N LEU A 206 -9.70 -0.94 -12.53
CA LEU A 206 -9.37 -2.22 -13.18
C LEU A 206 -9.13 -3.36 -12.16
N LEU A 207 -8.53 -3.04 -11.00
CA LEU A 207 -8.33 -4.01 -9.93
C LEU A 207 -9.65 -4.42 -9.27
N GLU A 208 -10.58 -3.48 -9.08
CA GLU A 208 -11.91 -3.75 -8.55
C GLU A 208 -12.71 -4.70 -9.45
N GLU A 209 -12.65 -4.50 -10.78
CA GLU A 209 -13.33 -5.34 -11.77
C GLU A 209 -12.93 -6.82 -11.70
N ILE A 210 -11.69 -7.11 -11.29
CA ILE A 210 -11.17 -8.46 -11.11
C ILE A 210 -11.12 -8.93 -9.65
N ASN A 211 -11.78 -8.19 -8.75
CA ASN A 211 -11.84 -8.48 -7.31
C ASN A 211 -10.45 -8.53 -6.64
N TYR A 212 -9.59 -7.60 -7.00
CA TYR A 212 -8.32 -7.35 -6.33
C TYR A 212 -8.46 -6.20 -5.33
N SER A 213 -7.55 -6.15 -4.37
CA SER A 213 -7.40 -5.00 -3.48
C SER A 213 -6.89 -3.79 -4.27
N PRO A 214 -7.20 -2.55 -3.86
CA PRO A 214 -6.53 -1.38 -4.38
C PRO A 214 -5.01 -1.53 -4.32
N ILE A 215 -4.31 -0.95 -5.29
CA ILE A 215 -2.84 -0.99 -5.31
C ILE A 215 -2.26 -0.35 -4.05
N TYR A 216 -1.29 -0.99 -3.45
CA TYR A 216 -0.61 -0.47 -2.26
C TYR A 216 0.90 -0.71 -2.31
N ALA A 217 1.65 0.14 -1.59
CA ALA A 217 3.10 -0.01 -1.42
C ALA A 217 3.43 -0.80 -0.15
N GLY A 218 4.29 -1.79 -0.26
CA GLY A 218 4.80 -2.56 0.88
C GLY A 218 6.01 -1.91 1.55
N GLN A 219 6.44 -2.49 2.67
CA GLN A 219 7.61 -2.00 3.43
C GLN A 219 8.92 -2.08 2.64
N SER A 220 9.02 -2.98 1.67
CA SER A 220 10.21 -3.17 0.83
C SER A 220 10.28 -2.24 -0.38
N GLY A 221 9.30 -1.32 -0.55
CA GLY A 221 9.19 -0.44 -1.71
C GLY A 221 8.68 -1.14 -2.97
N TYR A 222 8.06 -2.32 -2.83
CA TYR A 222 7.33 -2.98 -3.93
C TYR A 222 5.87 -2.57 -3.89
N LEU A 223 5.27 -2.39 -5.06
CA LEU A 223 3.84 -2.27 -5.24
C LEU A 223 3.20 -3.65 -5.32
N TYR A 224 2.04 -3.80 -4.71
CA TYR A 224 1.34 -5.07 -4.65
C TYR A 224 0.01 -4.98 -5.38
N LEU A 225 -0.25 -5.97 -6.23
CA LEU A 225 -1.51 -6.24 -6.91
C LEU A 225 -1.99 -7.61 -6.43
N THR A 226 -2.85 -7.63 -5.41
CA THR A 226 -3.23 -8.87 -4.72
C THR A 226 -4.73 -9.10 -4.77
N GLN A 227 -5.12 -10.36 -4.90
CA GLN A 227 -6.53 -10.75 -4.85
C GLN A 227 -7.11 -10.49 -3.46
N ASN A 228 -8.37 -10.03 -3.42
CA ASN A 228 -9.12 -9.94 -2.18
C ASN A 228 -9.33 -11.32 -1.59
N ALA A 229 -8.64 -11.61 -0.48
CA ALA A 229 -8.76 -12.86 0.24
C ALA A 229 -9.09 -12.60 1.70
N THR A 230 -10.10 -13.28 2.23
CA THR A 230 -10.41 -13.26 3.66
C THR A 230 -9.45 -14.17 4.39
N LYS A 231 -8.50 -13.60 5.13
CA LYS A 231 -7.64 -14.38 6.04
C LYS A 231 -8.42 -14.78 7.28
N THR A 232 -8.31 -16.02 7.70
CA THR A 232 -8.96 -16.56 8.91
C THR A 232 -8.00 -16.84 10.05
N THR A 233 -6.70 -16.68 9.81
CA THR A 233 -5.63 -16.91 10.81
C THR A 233 -5.03 -15.59 11.25
N ALA A 234 -4.63 -15.51 12.52
CA ALA A 234 -3.90 -14.37 13.06
C ALA A 234 -2.44 -14.39 12.58
N ASP A 235 -1.96 -13.25 12.13
CA ASP A 235 -0.54 -12.99 11.87
C ASP A 235 0.18 -12.62 13.18
N TYR A 236 -0.52 -11.93 14.09
CA TYR A 236 -0.04 -11.50 15.40
C TYR A 236 -1.01 -11.86 16.50
N VAL A 237 -0.47 -12.13 17.69
CA VAL A 237 -1.25 -12.36 18.90
C VAL A 237 -0.77 -11.40 19.98
N TYR A 238 -1.67 -10.55 20.47
CA TYR A 238 -1.41 -9.64 21.56
C TYR A 238 -2.27 -10.01 22.78
N ASN A 239 -1.64 -9.97 23.93
CA ASN A 239 -2.27 -10.25 25.21
C ASN A 239 -2.37 -8.96 26.02
N ASP A 240 -3.30 -8.92 26.96
CA ASP A 240 -3.39 -7.85 27.95
C ASP A 240 -2.27 -8.05 29.01
N ASP A 241 -1.06 -7.67 28.61
CA ASP A 241 0.14 -7.74 29.45
C ASP A 241 0.90 -6.41 29.43
N ASN A 242 2.08 -6.39 30.07
CA ASN A 242 2.89 -5.17 30.20
C ASN A 242 3.46 -4.66 28.85
N SER A 243 3.36 -5.44 27.77
CA SER A 243 3.86 -5.08 26.44
C SER A 243 2.78 -4.52 25.51
N THR A 244 1.52 -4.71 25.86
CA THR A 244 0.36 -4.28 25.07
C THR A 244 -0.61 -3.54 25.96
N LEU A 245 -0.96 -2.31 25.57
CA LEU A 245 -2.01 -1.53 26.20
C LEU A 245 -3.23 -1.51 25.28
N ILE A 246 -4.34 -2.07 25.73
CA ILE A 246 -5.62 -1.95 25.04
C ILE A 246 -6.25 -0.63 25.45
N GLU A 247 -6.30 0.34 24.53
CA GLU A 247 -6.77 1.69 24.84
C GLU A 247 -8.30 1.79 24.81
N ALA A 248 -8.92 1.20 23.79
CA ALA A 248 -10.36 1.24 23.62
C ALA A 248 -10.84 0.04 22.78
N ILE A 249 -12.03 -0.46 23.14
CA ILE A 249 -12.83 -1.33 22.27
C ILE A 249 -14.19 -0.71 22.19
N SER A 250 -14.68 -0.47 20.98
CA SER A 250 -16.01 0.06 20.74
C SER A 250 -16.72 -0.76 19.68
N THR A 251 -18.04 -0.86 19.81
CA THR A 251 -18.88 -1.54 18.82
C THR A 251 -19.81 -0.49 18.22
N ASP A 252 -19.74 -0.32 16.91
CA ASP A 252 -20.76 0.45 16.19
C ASP A 252 -21.99 -0.43 16.02
N THR A 253 -23.06 0.00 16.64
CA THR A 253 -24.32 -0.75 16.71
C THR A 253 -25.46 -0.13 15.92
N ASP A 254 -25.17 0.75 14.94
CA ASP A 254 -26.22 1.22 14.03
C ASP A 254 -26.68 0.10 13.09
N ILE A 255 -27.31 -0.90 13.71
CA ILE A 255 -27.86 -2.06 13.00
C ILE A 255 -28.99 -1.70 12.03
N TYR A 256 -29.61 -0.51 12.16
CA TYR A 256 -30.69 -0.12 11.29
C TYR A 256 -30.25 0.25 9.88
N SER A 257 -29.08 0.84 9.74
CA SER A 257 -28.50 1.21 8.45
C SER A 257 -27.85 0.02 7.74
N LEU A 258 -27.49 -1.05 8.46
CA LEU A 258 -26.81 -2.19 7.87
C LEU A 258 -27.68 -2.86 6.79
N PRO A 259 -27.16 -3.08 5.57
CA PRO A 259 -27.87 -3.79 4.53
C PRO A 259 -28.04 -5.26 4.88
N ASN A 260 -29.10 -5.87 4.39
CA ASN A 260 -29.33 -7.31 4.46
C ASN A 260 -29.42 -7.96 3.07
N VAL A 261 -29.27 -7.14 2.06
CA VAL A 261 -29.20 -7.57 0.65
C VAL A 261 -28.11 -6.79 -0.02
N VAL A 262 -27.19 -7.48 -0.68
CA VAL A 262 -26.16 -6.84 -1.53
C VAL A 262 -26.38 -7.29 -2.97
N VAL A 263 -26.33 -6.34 -3.89
CA VAL A 263 -26.51 -6.57 -5.33
C VAL A 263 -25.37 -5.93 -6.08
N GLY A 264 -24.57 -6.75 -6.75
CA GLY A 264 -23.60 -6.29 -7.73
C GLY A 264 -24.13 -6.50 -9.15
N PHE A 265 -23.85 -5.57 -10.04
CA PHE A 265 -24.24 -5.68 -11.42
C PHE A 265 -23.25 -4.98 -12.35
N VAL A 266 -23.21 -5.46 -13.59
CA VAL A 266 -22.47 -4.83 -14.68
C VAL A 266 -23.51 -4.35 -15.68
N SER A 267 -23.53 -3.06 -15.97
CA SER A 267 -24.49 -2.44 -16.88
C SER A 267 -23.74 -1.55 -17.87
N SER A 268 -23.46 -2.08 -19.04
CA SER A 268 -22.87 -1.31 -20.13
C SER A 268 -23.77 -1.38 -21.36
N PRO A 269 -23.90 -0.30 -22.15
CA PRO A 269 -24.62 -0.33 -23.41
C PRO A 269 -24.09 -1.37 -24.40
N ASP A 270 -22.84 -1.76 -24.24
CA ASP A 270 -22.14 -2.71 -25.12
C ASP A 270 -22.36 -4.18 -24.71
N ILE A 271 -22.94 -4.41 -23.51
CA ILE A 271 -23.26 -5.74 -23.00
C ILE A 271 -24.76 -6.03 -23.24
N PRO A 272 -25.11 -7.02 -24.09
CA PRO A 272 -26.50 -7.31 -24.43
C PRO A 272 -27.36 -7.84 -23.26
N THR A 273 -26.71 -8.34 -22.21
CA THR A 273 -27.40 -8.87 -21.02
C THR A 273 -26.71 -8.37 -19.77
N VAL A 274 -27.45 -7.65 -18.93
CA VAL A 274 -26.96 -7.18 -17.62
C VAL A 274 -26.52 -8.38 -16.77
N MET A 275 -25.24 -8.49 -16.47
CA MET A 275 -24.73 -9.46 -15.52
C MET A 275 -25.06 -8.96 -14.11
N LYS A 276 -25.72 -9.79 -13.31
CA LYS A 276 -26.16 -9.43 -11.96
C LYS A 276 -26.05 -10.63 -11.02
N TYR A 277 -25.54 -10.36 -9.82
CA TYR A 277 -25.57 -11.29 -8.70
C TYR A 277 -26.17 -10.63 -7.46
N LYS A 278 -26.83 -11.41 -6.63
CA LYS A 278 -27.50 -10.93 -5.42
C LYS A 278 -27.23 -11.88 -4.26
N ARG A 279 -26.79 -11.33 -3.14
CA ARG A 279 -26.67 -12.04 -1.87
C ARG A 279 -27.69 -11.51 -0.88
N VAL A 280 -28.31 -12.41 -0.11
CA VAL A 280 -29.36 -12.08 0.87
C VAL A 280 -28.97 -12.68 2.21
N ASN A 281 -29.10 -11.91 3.29
CA ASN A 281 -29.08 -12.41 4.64
C ASN A 281 -30.51 -12.87 5.01
N ASP A 282 -30.75 -14.16 4.93
CA ASP A 282 -32.02 -14.81 5.30
C ASP A 282 -31.89 -15.69 6.57
N ASN A 283 -30.73 -15.62 7.25
CA ASN A 283 -30.48 -16.36 8.48
C ASN A 283 -31.39 -15.86 9.60
N PRO A 284 -32.35 -16.68 10.14
CA PRO A 284 -33.25 -16.27 11.18
C PRO A 284 -32.58 -15.92 12.52
N GLU A 285 -31.37 -16.36 12.76
CA GLU A 285 -30.59 -16.02 13.95
C GLU A 285 -29.98 -14.60 13.85
N SER A 286 -29.78 -14.06 12.66
CA SER A 286 -29.29 -12.69 12.46
C SER A 286 -30.39 -11.65 12.69
N VAL A 287 -30.15 -10.67 13.57
CA VAL A 287 -31.11 -9.60 13.87
C VAL A 287 -31.41 -8.69 12.68
N ILE A 288 -30.47 -8.61 11.73
CA ILE A 288 -30.60 -7.79 10.52
C ILE A 288 -31.19 -8.55 9.33
N SER A 289 -31.46 -9.86 9.47
CA SER A 289 -31.92 -10.67 8.34
C SER A 289 -33.27 -10.19 7.78
N THR A 290 -33.48 -10.48 6.51
CA THR A 290 -34.76 -10.19 5.83
C THR A 290 -35.94 -10.88 6.51
N VAL A 291 -35.69 -12.05 7.13
CA VAL A 291 -36.71 -12.83 7.85
C VAL A 291 -37.15 -12.11 9.14
N ARG A 292 -36.20 -11.60 9.93
CA ARG A 292 -36.51 -10.91 11.20
C ARG A 292 -37.01 -9.48 11.00
N ARG A 293 -36.38 -8.73 10.07
CA ARG A 293 -36.78 -7.36 9.75
C ARG A 293 -38.10 -7.28 9.01
N GLY A 294 -38.43 -8.31 8.20
CA GLY A 294 -39.58 -8.30 7.32
C GLY A 294 -39.46 -7.38 6.09
N TYR A 295 -38.29 -6.77 5.88
CA TYR A 295 -37.99 -5.92 4.73
C TYR A 295 -36.53 -6.00 4.34
N SER A 296 -36.22 -5.55 3.10
CA SER A 296 -34.88 -5.52 2.57
C SER A 296 -34.30 -4.11 2.66
N VAL A 297 -33.08 -4.01 3.22
CA VAL A 297 -32.20 -2.86 3.11
C VAL A 297 -31.13 -3.27 2.11
N VAL A 298 -31.11 -2.61 0.95
CA VAL A 298 -30.31 -3.02 -0.20
C VAL A 298 -29.12 -2.10 -0.35
N GLU A 299 -27.92 -2.67 -0.43
CA GLU A 299 -26.75 -2.03 -0.94
C GLU A 299 -26.53 -2.53 -2.37
N ALA A 300 -26.35 -1.61 -3.32
CA ALA A 300 -26.11 -1.95 -4.71
C ALA A 300 -24.85 -1.25 -5.18
N PHE A 301 -24.02 -1.96 -5.96
CA PHE A 301 -22.85 -1.40 -6.61
C PHE A 301 -22.77 -1.86 -8.05
N GLU A 302 -22.20 -1.02 -8.88
CA GLU A 302 -22.01 -1.24 -10.30
C GLU A 302 -20.51 -1.35 -10.60
N LEU A 303 -20.14 -2.33 -11.42
CA LEU A 303 -18.81 -2.44 -12.02
C LEU A 303 -18.93 -2.05 -13.49
N ASP A 304 -17.92 -1.37 -14.00
CA ASP A 304 -17.88 -0.94 -15.41
C ASP A 304 -17.72 -2.18 -16.32
N ASP A 305 -16.90 -3.14 -15.89
CA ASP A 305 -16.74 -4.45 -16.54
C ASP A 305 -16.56 -5.57 -15.49
N CYS A 306 -16.69 -6.81 -15.90
CA CYS A 306 -16.38 -7.97 -15.09
C CYS A 306 -16.08 -9.17 -15.98
N PRO A 307 -14.97 -9.89 -15.78
CA PRO A 307 -14.54 -10.99 -16.65
C PRO A 307 -15.57 -12.12 -16.76
N ASP A 308 -16.23 -12.46 -15.67
CA ASP A 308 -17.21 -13.53 -15.62
C ASP A 308 -18.13 -13.46 -14.39
N ALA A 309 -19.18 -14.28 -14.42
CA ALA A 309 -20.17 -14.35 -13.35
C ALA A 309 -19.58 -14.84 -12.00
N ALA A 310 -18.51 -15.63 -12.02
CA ALA A 310 -17.89 -16.12 -10.79
C ALA A 310 -17.11 -15.01 -10.09
N THR A 311 -16.43 -14.16 -10.85
CA THR A 311 -15.75 -12.95 -10.33
C THR A 311 -16.76 -11.98 -9.74
N LEU A 312 -17.88 -11.70 -10.42
CA LEU A 312 -18.95 -10.86 -9.87
C LEU A 312 -19.55 -11.46 -8.60
N GLN A 313 -19.76 -12.79 -8.57
CA GLN A 313 -20.23 -13.46 -7.36
C GLN A 313 -19.27 -13.27 -6.20
N LEU A 314 -17.95 -13.46 -6.41
CA LEU A 314 -16.94 -13.25 -5.37
C LEU A 314 -16.93 -11.79 -4.86
N ALA A 315 -17.01 -10.81 -5.76
CA ALA A 315 -17.08 -9.40 -5.39
C ALA A 315 -18.31 -9.12 -4.51
N VAL A 316 -19.49 -9.63 -4.89
CA VAL A 316 -20.72 -9.47 -4.09
C VAL A 316 -20.64 -10.21 -2.75
N ASP A 317 -20.07 -11.41 -2.72
CA ASP A 317 -19.93 -12.19 -1.48
C ASP A 317 -18.95 -11.50 -0.52
N ASN A 318 -17.84 -10.92 -1.02
CA ASN A 318 -16.91 -10.12 -0.22
C ASN A 318 -17.59 -8.85 0.31
N LYS A 319 -18.25 -8.10 -0.56
CA LYS A 319 -18.99 -6.89 -0.16
C LYS A 319 -20.07 -7.21 0.88
N PHE A 320 -20.78 -8.32 0.71
CA PHE A 320 -21.78 -8.79 1.66
C PHE A 320 -21.17 -9.06 3.04
N LEU A 321 -20.02 -9.73 3.12
CA LEU A 321 -19.32 -9.98 4.39
C LEU A 321 -18.84 -8.68 5.05
N GLN A 322 -18.49 -7.67 4.27
CA GLN A 322 -18.03 -6.38 4.79
C GLN A 322 -19.18 -5.50 5.29
N SER A 323 -20.28 -5.42 4.57
CA SER A 323 -21.33 -4.44 4.81
C SER A 323 -22.49 -4.95 5.65
N THR A 324 -22.72 -6.29 5.74
CA THR A 324 -23.87 -6.86 6.48
C THR A 324 -23.59 -7.19 7.95
N GLN A 325 -22.45 -6.76 8.48
CA GLN A 325 -22.02 -7.07 9.84
C GLN A 325 -21.76 -5.77 10.62
N ALA A 326 -22.06 -5.78 11.92
CA ALA A 326 -21.68 -4.67 12.78
C ALA A 326 -20.15 -4.59 12.87
N THR A 327 -19.64 -3.37 12.87
CA THR A 327 -18.22 -3.12 13.01
C THR A 327 -17.88 -2.99 14.50
N GLU A 328 -16.94 -3.78 14.95
CA GLU A 328 -16.28 -3.61 16.23
C GLU A 328 -14.86 -3.15 16.00
N THR A 329 -14.48 -2.05 16.64
CA THR A 329 -13.15 -1.46 16.52
C THR A 329 -12.39 -1.64 17.83
N ALA A 330 -11.09 -1.88 17.74
CA ALA A 330 -10.20 -1.89 18.89
C ALA A 330 -8.98 -1.03 18.60
N LYS A 331 -8.53 -0.29 19.60
CA LYS A 331 -7.28 0.46 19.55
C LYS A 331 -6.32 -0.07 20.58
N ILE A 332 -5.15 -0.48 20.13
CA ILE A 332 -4.09 -0.98 21.01
C ILE A 332 -2.79 -0.23 20.79
N THR A 333 -1.97 -0.21 21.82
CA THR A 333 -0.62 0.33 21.76
C THR A 333 0.36 -0.76 22.14
N THR A 334 1.41 -0.90 21.34
CA THR A 334 2.46 -1.91 21.52
C THR A 334 3.85 -1.29 21.47
N MET A 335 4.84 -2.10 21.78
CA MET A 335 6.23 -1.79 21.40
C MET A 335 6.34 -1.80 19.87
N PRO A 336 7.22 -0.96 19.28
CA PRO A 336 7.41 -0.92 17.85
C PRO A 336 7.79 -2.29 17.27
N ASP A 337 7.11 -2.71 16.21
CA ASP A 337 7.45 -3.91 15.43
C ASP A 337 7.90 -3.50 14.03
N GLY A 338 9.10 -3.89 13.65
CA GLY A 338 9.68 -3.57 12.34
C GLY A 338 9.10 -4.40 11.19
N ASN A 339 8.46 -5.51 11.47
CA ASN A 339 7.90 -6.41 10.45
C ASN A 339 6.38 -6.41 10.54
N HIS A 340 5.74 -5.34 10.08
CA HIS A 340 4.29 -5.18 10.15
C HIS A 340 3.71 -4.98 8.74
N PRO A 341 3.36 -6.07 8.03
CA PRO A 341 2.87 -6.01 6.65
C PRO A 341 1.44 -5.45 6.57
N PHE A 342 1.05 -5.08 5.36
CA PHE A 342 -0.31 -4.66 5.01
C PHE A 342 -1.33 -5.77 5.29
N GLY A 343 -2.51 -5.38 5.81
CA GLY A 343 -3.66 -6.29 5.96
C GLY A 343 -3.40 -7.43 6.93
N SER A 344 -2.66 -7.19 7.99
CA SER A 344 -2.41 -8.17 9.05
C SER A 344 -3.68 -8.48 9.82
N ASN A 345 -3.83 -9.74 10.22
CA ASN A 345 -4.84 -10.15 11.19
C ASN A 345 -4.22 -10.24 12.58
N VAL A 346 -4.87 -9.60 13.53
CA VAL A 346 -4.43 -9.49 14.92
C VAL A 346 -5.42 -10.24 15.81
N SER A 347 -4.93 -11.19 16.60
CA SER A 347 -5.72 -11.82 17.66
C SER A 347 -5.46 -11.10 18.98
N LEU A 348 -6.52 -10.57 19.59
CA LEU A 348 -6.46 -10.03 20.94
C LEU A 348 -6.95 -11.09 21.93
N ASP A 349 -6.07 -11.44 22.89
CA ASP A 349 -6.44 -12.26 24.03
C ASP A 349 -6.83 -11.37 25.21
N GLN A 350 -8.11 -11.37 25.54
CA GLN A 350 -8.65 -10.70 26.73
C GLN A 350 -9.25 -11.73 27.66
N ASN A 351 -8.65 -11.88 28.86
CA ASN A 351 -9.15 -12.80 29.88
C ASN A 351 -9.32 -14.25 29.38
N GLY A 352 -8.46 -14.71 28.48
CA GLY A 352 -8.50 -16.04 27.88
C GLY A 352 -9.49 -16.19 26.72
N THR A 353 -10.05 -15.08 26.24
CA THR A 353 -10.89 -15.05 25.03
C THR A 353 -10.11 -14.44 23.88
N ASN A 354 -9.78 -15.25 22.90
CA ASN A 354 -9.11 -14.80 21.67
C ASN A 354 -10.13 -14.26 20.66
N THR A 355 -9.96 -13.01 20.28
CA THR A 355 -10.80 -12.34 19.28
C THR A 355 -9.94 -11.91 18.10
N LEU A 356 -10.32 -12.32 16.90
CA LEU A 356 -9.61 -11.99 15.67
C LEU A 356 -10.11 -10.65 15.12
N PHE A 357 -9.19 -9.73 14.88
CA PHE A 357 -9.40 -8.45 14.22
C PHE A 357 -8.54 -8.36 12.96
N ARG A 358 -8.99 -7.56 12.00
CA ARG A 358 -8.18 -7.09 10.88
C ARG A 358 -7.56 -5.75 11.28
N GLU A 359 -6.32 -5.54 10.95
CA GLU A 359 -5.67 -4.26 11.14
C GLU A 359 -5.96 -3.37 9.94
N VAL A 360 -6.63 -2.25 10.20
CA VAL A 360 -7.00 -1.26 9.18
C VAL A 360 -6.10 -0.03 9.19
N GLY A 361 -5.27 0.09 10.22
CA GLY A 361 -4.29 1.16 10.32
C GLY A 361 -3.29 0.95 11.44
N TRP A 362 -2.12 1.54 11.29
CA TRP A 362 -1.13 1.63 12.36
C TRP A 362 -0.31 2.91 12.22
N SER A 363 0.23 3.34 13.34
CA SER A 363 1.14 4.48 13.43
C SER A 363 2.34 4.11 14.28
N ILE A 364 3.53 4.42 13.80
CA ILE A 364 4.77 4.20 14.51
C ILE A 364 5.53 5.51 14.69
N GLU A 365 5.79 5.85 15.95
CA GLU A 365 6.56 7.03 16.32
C GLU A 365 8.00 6.63 16.63
N PHE A 366 8.96 7.32 16.03
CA PHE A 366 10.37 7.03 16.24
C PHE A 366 10.82 7.39 17.66
N GLY A 367 11.32 6.37 18.35
CA GLY A 367 11.68 6.47 19.78
C GLY A 367 10.50 6.35 20.72
N GLY A 368 9.31 6.13 20.19
CA GLY A 368 8.07 6.00 20.91
C GLY A 368 7.46 4.60 20.86
N LYS A 369 6.19 4.57 20.62
CA LYS A 369 5.30 3.40 20.61
C LYS A 369 4.70 3.18 19.22
N MET A 370 4.10 2.01 19.02
CA MET A 370 3.29 1.70 17.86
C MET A 370 1.83 1.60 18.31
N THR A 371 0.94 2.27 17.59
CA THR A 371 -0.50 2.18 17.80
C THR A 371 -1.14 1.46 16.63
N HIS A 372 -2.17 0.67 16.91
CA HIS A 372 -2.88 -0.12 15.92
C HIS A 372 -4.37 0.18 15.98
N ASP A 373 -4.96 0.44 14.84
CA ASP A 373 -6.39 0.55 14.66
C ASP A 373 -6.89 -0.77 14.04
N LEU A 374 -7.73 -1.44 14.79
CA LEU A 374 -8.21 -2.79 14.50
C LEU A 374 -9.70 -2.79 14.27
N GLU A 375 -10.14 -3.58 13.31
CA GLU A 375 -11.55 -3.74 13.00
C GLU A 375 -11.90 -5.21 12.84
N ARG A 376 -13.07 -5.58 13.32
CA ARG A 376 -13.67 -6.87 12.97
C ARG A 376 -15.12 -6.70 12.60
N LYS A 377 -15.58 -7.56 11.73
CA LYS A 377 -17.01 -7.69 11.44
C LYS A 377 -17.62 -8.72 12.39
N ALA A 378 -18.52 -8.27 13.25
CA ALA A 378 -19.23 -9.12 14.19
C ALA A 378 -20.60 -9.48 13.62
N PHE A 379 -20.96 -10.76 13.69
CA PHE A 379 -22.31 -11.20 13.33
C PHE A 379 -23.33 -10.61 14.32
N VAL A 380 -24.34 -9.93 13.78
CA VAL A 380 -25.42 -9.31 14.52
C VAL A 380 -26.71 -10.09 14.36
#